data_f67b55974551faab719d207b3d10607b
#
_entry.id   f67b55974551faab719d207b3d10607b
#
_cell.length_a   1.000
_cell.length_b   1.000
_cell.length_c   1.000
_cell.angle_alpha   90.00
_cell.angle_beta   90.00
_cell.angle_gamma   90.00
#
_symmetry.space_group_name_H-M   'P 1'
#
loop_
_entity.id
_entity.type
_entity.pdbx_description
1 polymer ?
#
loop_
_entity_poly.entity_id
_entity_poly.type
_entity_poly.pdbx_seq_one_letter_code
_entity_poly.pdbx_strand_id
1 'polypeptide(L)' 'MADKPERITILAREFSAAALEFHRGNMAQKGYVMEGSITPRIFQMIEGQEQPKDLFEGDVLFAVTFRLRGENDG' A
#
# COMPACT_ATOMS: atom_id res chain seq x y z
N MET A 1 15.59 18.02 6.05
CA MET A 1 14.14 18.04 5.79
C MET A 1 13.71 16.71 5.24
N ALA A 2 12.77 16.08 5.89
CA ALA A 2 12.32 14.78 5.43
C ALA A 2 11.27 14.97 4.32
N ASP A 3 11.54 14.37 3.17
CA ASP A 3 10.57 14.41 2.09
C ASP A 3 9.53 13.33 2.30
N LYS A 4 8.31 13.61 1.88
CA LYS A 4 7.27 12.62 1.93
C LYS A 4 7.54 11.57 0.85
N PRO A 5 7.31 10.29 1.15
CA PRO A 5 7.43 9.27 0.11
C PRO A 5 6.41 9.52 -1.00
N GLU A 6 6.80 9.20 -2.23
CA GLU A 6 5.91 9.36 -3.38
C GLU A 6 4.74 8.40 -3.32
N ARG A 7 4.96 7.20 -2.81
CA ARG A 7 3.94 6.19 -2.72
C ARG A 7 3.98 5.51 -1.36
N ILE A 8 2.80 5.22 -0.86
CA ILE A 8 2.64 4.48 0.39
C ILE A 8 1.69 3.34 0.09
N THR A 9 2.10 2.12 0.42
CA THR A 9 1.25 0.96 0.26
C THR A 9 0.86 0.43 1.62
N ILE A 10 -0.42 0.27 1.83
CA ILE A 10 -0.96 -0.27 3.08
C ILE A 10 -1.34 -1.72 2.82
N LEU A 11 -0.87 -2.61 3.69
CA LEU A 11 -1.15 -4.03 3.59
C LEU A 11 -2.05 -4.45 4.74
N ALA A 12 -3.04 -5.26 4.43
CA ALA A 12 -3.92 -5.81 5.45
C ALA A 12 -4.47 -7.14 5.00
N ARG A 13 -4.84 -7.97 5.96
CA ARG A 13 -5.45 -9.25 5.63
C ARG A 13 -6.82 -9.07 4.98
N GLU A 14 -7.48 -7.97 5.31
CA GLU A 14 -8.73 -7.60 4.65
C GLU A 14 -8.95 -6.10 4.79
N PHE A 15 -9.72 -5.55 3.89
CA PHE A 15 -10.15 -4.16 3.96
C PHE A 15 -11.66 -4.12 3.92
N SER A 16 -12.27 -3.69 5.02
CA SER A 16 -13.69 -3.39 5.00
C SER A 16 -13.91 -2.06 4.29
N ALA A 17 -15.14 -1.81 3.86
CA ALA A 17 -15.46 -0.53 3.23
C ALA A 17 -15.18 0.63 4.18
N ALA A 18 -15.52 0.46 5.46
CA ALA A 18 -15.27 1.51 6.43
C ALA A 18 -13.79 1.76 6.65
N ALA A 19 -12.99 0.68 6.71
CA ALA A 19 -11.55 0.83 6.90
C ALA A 19 -10.92 1.51 5.69
N LEU A 20 -11.35 1.16 4.49
CA LEU A 20 -10.81 1.77 3.28
C LEU A 20 -11.14 3.26 3.24
N GLU A 21 -12.36 3.64 3.58
CA GLU A 21 -12.73 5.06 3.63
C GLU A 21 -11.91 5.81 4.68
N PHE A 22 -11.65 5.18 5.81
CA PHE A 22 -10.81 5.78 6.84
C PHE A 22 -9.40 6.07 6.29
N HIS A 23 -8.82 5.09 5.61
CA HIS A 23 -7.46 5.26 5.05
C HIS A 23 -7.45 6.31 3.95
N ARG A 24 -8.46 6.31 3.09
CA ARG A 24 -8.55 7.31 2.03
C ARG A 24 -8.63 8.71 2.59
N GLY A 25 -9.48 8.92 3.59
CA GLY A 25 -9.62 10.23 4.21
C GLY A 25 -8.34 10.66 4.91
N ASN A 26 -7.73 9.76 5.65
CA ASN A 26 -6.50 10.06 6.36
C ASN A 26 -5.38 10.41 5.39
N MET A 27 -5.26 9.65 4.32
CA MET A 27 -4.23 9.91 3.31
C MET A 27 -4.49 11.18 2.54
N ALA A 28 -5.76 11.49 2.25
CA ALA A 28 -6.11 12.73 1.55
C ALA A 28 -5.66 13.94 2.36
N GLN A 29 -5.80 13.90 3.68
CA GLN A 29 -5.35 14.98 4.54
C GLN A 29 -3.84 15.18 4.46
N LYS A 30 -3.11 14.14 4.14
CA LYS A 30 -1.66 14.20 4.01
C LYS A 30 -1.19 14.50 2.61
N GLY A 31 -2.11 14.68 1.67
CA GLY A 31 -1.78 15.00 0.30
C GLY A 31 -1.65 13.81 -0.62
N TYR A 32 -2.21 12.66 -0.25
CA TYR A 32 -2.14 11.44 -1.06
C TYR A 32 -3.50 11.09 -1.64
N VAL A 33 -3.48 10.45 -2.80
CA VAL A 33 -4.69 9.93 -3.43
C VAL A 33 -4.48 8.46 -3.73
N MET A 34 -5.57 7.71 -3.72
CA MET A 34 -5.53 6.30 -4.00
C MET A 34 -5.16 6.06 -5.46
N GLU A 35 -4.20 5.18 -5.70
CA GLU A 35 -3.75 4.82 -7.03
C GLU A 35 -4.19 3.40 -7.32
N GLY A 36 -4.97 3.25 -8.38
CA GLY A 36 -5.46 1.93 -8.77
C GLY A 36 -6.50 1.38 -7.82
N SER A 37 -6.59 0.08 -7.76
CA SER A 37 -7.55 -0.61 -6.92
C SER A 37 -6.84 -1.53 -5.94
N ILE A 38 -7.59 -2.07 -4.98
CA ILE A 38 -7.06 -3.03 -4.02
C ILE A 38 -6.69 -4.30 -4.77
N THR A 39 -5.47 -4.80 -4.53
CA THR A 39 -5.01 -6.04 -5.17
C THR A 39 -4.56 -7.05 -4.14
N PRO A 40 -4.91 -8.33 -4.33
CA PRO A 40 -4.39 -9.39 -3.47
C PRO A 40 -2.96 -9.74 -3.87
N ARG A 41 -2.11 -9.99 -2.89
CA ARG A 41 -0.72 -10.35 -3.15
C ARG A 41 -0.20 -11.32 -2.10
N ILE A 42 0.69 -12.19 -2.55
CA ILE A 42 1.49 -13.02 -1.66
C ILE A 42 2.89 -12.45 -1.71
N PHE A 43 3.46 -12.18 -0.55
CA PHE A 43 4.77 -11.57 -0.48
C PHE A 43 5.84 -12.61 -0.16
N GLN A 44 6.97 -12.49 -0.81
CA GLN A 44 8.09 -13.39 -0.63
C GLN A 44 9.37 -12.58 -0.46
N MET A 45 10.30 -13.14 0.28
CA MET A 45 11.62 -12.55 0.43
C MET A 45 12.63 -13.42 -0.30
N ILE A 46 13.48 -12.77 -1.08
CA ILE A 46 14.56 -13.45 -1.80
C ILE A 46 15.87 -12.88 -1.31
N GLU A 47 16.76 -13.75 -0.81
CA GLU A 47 18.07 -13.35 -0.35
C GLU A 47 19.13 -14.06 -1.18
N GLY A 48 19.88 -13.28 -1.95
CA GLY A 48 20.94 -13.83 -2.77
C GLY A 48 20.44 -14.90 -3.70
N GLN A 49 21.05 -16.09 -3.62
CA GLN A 49 20.69 -17.23 -4.48
C GLN A 49 19.79 -18.23 -3.79
N GLU A 50 19.32 -17.89 -2.60
CA GLU A 50 18.42 -18.78 -1.89
C GLU A 50 17.05 -18.77 -2.54
N GLN A 51 16.29 -19.83 -2.24
CA GLN A 51 14.91 -19.88 -2.74
C GLN A 51 14.06 -18.85 -2.03
N PRO A 52 13.06 -18.32 -2.72
CA PRO A 52 12.15 -17.36 -2.10
C PRO A 52 11.47 -17.96 -0.87
N LYS A 53 11.35 -17.14 0.15
CA LYS A 53 10.65 -17.54 1.38
C LYS A 53 9.37 -16.73 1.48
N ASP A 54 8.28 -17.40 1.82
CA ASP A 54 7.02 -16.71 2.00
C ASP A 54 7.07 -15.80 3.21
N LEU A 55 6.67 -14.56 3.05
CA LEU A 55 6.47 -13.64 4.14
C LEU A 55 5.04 -13.78 4.63
N PHE A 56 4.81 -13.41 5.89
CA PHE A 56 3.47 -13.45 6.47
C PHE A 56 2.85 -14.84 6.38
N GLU A 57 3.70 -15.87 6.53
CA GLU A 57 3.26 -17.26 6.50
C GLU A 57 2.58 -17.67 5.21
N GLY A 58 2.88 -16.97 4.11
CA GLY A 58 2.27 -17.25 2.82
C GLY A 58 0.84 -16.77 2.67
N ASP A 59 0.34 -16.02 3.63
CA ASP A 59 -1.02 -15.50 3.56
C ASP A 59 -1.15 -14.46 2.46
N VAL A 60 -2.32 -14.44 1.84
CA VAL A 60 -2.64 -13.40 0.88
C VAL A 60 -2.98 -12.13 1.66
N LEU A 61 -2.30 -11.05 1.29
CA LEU A 61 -2.59 -9.73 1.84
C LEU A 61 -3.16 -8.86 0.74
N PHE A 62 -4.04 -7.97 1.12
CA PHE A 62 -4.56 -6.99 0.18
C PHE A 62 -3.71 -5.74 0.29
N ALA A 63 -3.34 -5.21 -0.86
CA ALA A 63 -2.52 -4.01 -0.94
C ALA A 63 -3.31 -2.88 -1.56
N VAL A 64 -3.26 -1.72 -0.92
CA VAL A 64 -3.81 -0.49 -1.49
C VAL A 64 -2.69 0.53 -1.50
N THR A 65 -2.49 1.19 -2.63
CA THR A 65 -1.40 2.13 -2.82
C THR A 65 -1.95 3.54 -2.94
N PHE A 66 -1.28 4.47 -2.29
CA PHE A 66 -1.58 5.89 -2.37
C PHE A 66 -0.35 6.59 -2.95
N ARG A 67 -0.59 7.50 -3.87
CA ARG A 67 0.49 8.31 -4.42
C ARG A 67 0.37 9.74 -3.95
N LEU A 68 1.51 10.41 -3.84
CA LEU A 68 1.53 11.81 -3.46
C LEU A 68 0.97 12.65 -4.62
N ARG A 69 0.06 13.54 -4.30
CA ARG A 69 -0.50 14.44 -5.31
C ARG A 69 0.58 15.40 -5.78
N GLY A 70 0.68 15.54 -7.09
CA GLY A 70 1.54 16.56 -7.65
C GLY A 70 0.83 17.91 -7.65
N GLU A 71 1.60 18.96 -7.91
CA GLU A 71 1.04 20.30 -7.95
C GLU A 71 0.02 20.46 -9.06
N ASN A 72 0.14 19.65 -10.11
CA ASN A 72 -0.76 19.72 -11.26
C ASN A 72 -1.94 18.77 -11.16
N ASP A 73 -2.05 18.02 -10.10
CA ASP A 73 -3.18 17.13 -9.88
C ASP A 73 -4.28 17.94 -9.24
N GLY A 74 -5.09 18.48 -10.08
CA GLY A 74 -6.11 19.40 -9.68
C GLY A 74 -7.19 18.81 -8.82
#